data_38bdedaf5288ed01a1a82e3ea7aa6b02
#
_entry.id   38bdedaf5288ed01a1a82e3ea7aa6b02
#
_cell.length_a   1.000
_cell.length_b   1.000
_cell.length_c   1.000
_cell.angle_alpha   90.00
_cell.angle_beta   90.00
_cell.angle_gamma   90.00
#
_symmetry.space_group_name_H-M   'P 1'
#
loop_
_entity.id
_entity.type
_entity.pdbx_description
1 polymer ?
#
loop_
_entity_poly.entity_id
_entity_poly.type
_entity_poly.pdbx_seq_one_letter_code
_entity_poly.pdbx_strand_id
1 'polypeptide(L)'
;MSSPARSQPVRPPDTGAPPAGRLRSGVARLGIPPALTWGFVGILLFMTGDGVETGFFSKYLADQGLAKADAAVVIAVYGITVALGAWLSGALSDLWGPRRVMTAGFAIWLVFQVLLLTVALPTMNYPLLLLIYGLRGFGYPLFAYGFLVWVTAATPPQRLGTAVGWYWFAFTGGLPTLGSLVASATIPLAGSYRTLWLALGLVMLGGLLALLLVREPTGRSGLAPGSGNPLTTLAGSVSIMRRRPRVAIGAGVRVISTGSQFGFLVCLPFFFTETVGFSTSAWLRLLSVMFAANIFANLFFGAVGDRLGWQRTMTWFGAVACAVTCLGLYYVPVVAGPHFAACAVAAALYGIALAGYVPISALIPALAPRHKGQAMSALNLGAGASTFAGPAVVAVALGPLGVQGIAWIFALLHLATAVAIRFLEPDPEFIAPPPDSPVPAADGAELPAGRH
;
A
#
# COMPACT_ATOMS: atom_id res chain seq x y z
N MET A 1 -73.21 -20.52 -6.84
CA MET A 1 -71.97 -20.41 -7.63
C MET A 1 -71.44 -19.00 -7.45
N SER A 2 -70.59 -18.80 -6.44
CA SER A 2 -70.00 -17.51 -6.09
C SER A 2 -68.54 -17.51 -6.49
N SER A 3 -68.17 -16.59 -7.40
CA SER A 3 -66.84 -16.39 -7.97
C SER A 3 -65.89 -15.84 -6.89
N PRO A 4 -64.64 -16.31 -6.75
CA PRO A 4 -63.69 -15.74 -5.80
C PRO A 4 -63.09 -14.42 -6.34
N ALA A 5 -63.08 -13.40 -5.48
CA ALA A 5 -62.48 -12.10 -5.72
C ALA A 5 -60.95 -12.22 -5.91
N ARG A 6 -60.44 -11.68 -7.00
CA ARG A 6 -58.99 -11.51 -7.23
C ARG A 6 -58.41 -10.49 -6.28
N SER A 7 -57.54 -10.91 -5.39
CA SER A 7 -56.69 -10.03 -4.58
C SER A 7 -55.73 -9.24 -5.46
N GLN A 8 -55.80 -7.91 -5.40
CA GLN A 8 -54.82 -7.01 -6.03
C GLN A 8 -53.46 -7.11 -5.32
N PRO A 9 -52.35 -7.10 -6.03
CA PRO A 9 -51.02 -7.07 -5.40
C PRO A 9 -50.82 -5.72 -4.70
N VAL A 10 -50.50 -5.79 -3.40
CA VAL A 10 -50.14 -4.65 -2.56
C VAL A 10 -48.83 -4.03 -3.15
N ARG A 11 -48.91 -2.78 -3.63
CA ARG A 11 -47.69 -2.00 -3.98
C ARG A 11 -46.87 -1.80 -2.71
N PRO A 12 -45.53 -2.08 -2.74
CA PRO A 12 -44.70 -1.70 -1.61
C PRO A 12 -44.69 -0.17 -1.44
N PRO A 13 -44.58 0.35 -0.21
CA PRO A 13 -44.61 1.78 0.05
C PRO A 13 -43.44 2.46 -0.68
N ASP A 14 -43.74 3.53 -1.41
CA ASP A 14 -42.78 4.43 -2.05
C ASP A 14 -41.94 5.06 -0.94
N THR A 15 -40.74 4.48 -0.68
CA THR A 15 -39.74 5.11 0.15
C THR A 15 -39.15 6.26 -0.66
N GLY A 16 -39.72 7.46 -0.48
CA GLY A 16 -39.28 8.72 -1.04
C GLY A 16 -37.83 9.04 -0.66
N ALA A 17 -36.86 8.39 -1.30
CA ALA A 17 -35.48 8.77 -1.24
C ALA A 17 -35.32 10.11 -1.97
N PRO A 18 -34.75 11.14 -1.35
CA PRO A 18 -34.52 12.43 -2.02
C PRO A 18 -33.68 12.23 -3.30
N PRO A 19 -33.91 12.99 -4.38
CA PRO A 19 -33.19 12.85 -5.64
C PRO A 19 -31.70 12.99 -5.39
N ALA A 20 -30.96 11.93 -5.68
CA ALA A 20 -29.51 11.92 -5.56
C ALA A 20 -28.94 13.02 -6.46
N GLY A 21 -28.30 14.05 -5.89
CA GLY A 21 -27.70 15.14 -6.64
C GLY A 21 -26.75 14.58 -7.72
N ARG A 22 -26.60 15.28 -8.86
CA ARG A 22 -25.81 14.84 -10.02
C ARG A 22 -24.40 14.30 -9.67
N LEU A 23 -23.76 14.84 -8.64
CA LEU A 23 -22.47 14.35 -8.11
C LEU A 23 -22.58 12.93 -7.51
N ARG A 24 -23.65 12.63 -6.76
CA ARG A 24 -23.85 11.29 -6.16
C ARG A 24 -24.11 10.22 -7.22
N SER A 25 -24.81 10.56 -8.30
CA SER A 25 -25.05 9.62 -9.41
C SER A 25 -23.80 9.36 -10.24
N GLY A 26 -22.92 10.35 -10.45
CA GLY A 26 -21.64 10.19 -11.13
C GLY A 26 -20.67 9.29 -10.36
N VAL A 27 -20.52 9.53 -9.07
CA VAL A 27 -19.62 8.76 -8.18
C VAL A 27 -20.10 7.31 -8.05
N ALA A 28 -21.43 7.08 -7.97
CA ALA A 28 -22.00 5.73 -7.92
C ALA A 28 -21.72 4.93 -9.21
N ARG A 29 -21.64 5.59 -10.39
CA ARG A 29 -21.26 4.95 -11.66
C ARG A 29 -19.80 4.50 -11.68
N LEU A 30 -18.92 5.20 -10.96
CA LEU A 30 -17.52 4.80 -10.77
C LEU A 30 -17.34 3.66 -9.76
N GLY A 31 -18.41 3.16 -9.14
CA GLY A 31 -18.35 2.09 -8.15
C GLY A 31 -17.89 2.52 -6.76
N ILE A 32 -17.72 3.82 -6.53
CA ILE A 32 -17.39 4.39 -5.22
C ILE A 32 -18.69 4.52 -4.41
N PRO A 33 -18.77 4.00 -3.16
CA PRO A 33 -19.91 4.21 -2.29
C PRO A 33 -20.12 5.71 -2.03
N PRO A 34 -21.28 6.31 -2.40
CA PRO A 34 -21.48 7.76 -2.28
C PRO A 34 -21.34 8.29 -0.85
N ALA A 35 -21.66 7.46 0.15
CA ALA A 35 -21.53 7.80 1.56
C ALA A 35 -20.06 7.93 2.02
N LEU A 36 -19.12 7.26 1.34
CA LEU A 36 -17.68 7.24 1.65
C LEU A 36 -16.85 8.19 0.76
N THR A 37 -17.45 8.90 -0.19
CA THR A 37 -16.73 9.73 -1.18
C THR A 37 -15.74 10.70 -0.52
N TRP A 38 -16.16 11.41 0.52
CA TRP A 38 -15.27 12.32 1.25
C TRP A 38 -14.14 11.62 1.98
N GLY A 39 -14.32 10.35 2.34
CA GLY A 39 -13.25 9.51 2.87
C GLY A 39 -12.16 9.23 1.83
N PHE A 40 -12.52 8.92 0.58
CA PHE A 40 -11.55 8.73 -0.50
C PHE A 40 -10.79 10.01 -0.84
N VAL A 41 -11.48 11.16 -0.89
CA VAL A 41 -10.83 12.48 -1.06
C VAL A 41 -9.92 12.77 0.13
N GLY A 42 -10.39 12.48 1.34
CA GLY A 42 -9.62 12.66 2.57
C GLY A 42 -8.35 11.80 2.59
N ILE A 43 -8.45 10.52 2.19
CA ILE A 43 -7.26 9.64 2.05
C ILE A 43 -6.29 10.19 1.01
N LEU A 44 -6.76 10.60 -0.16
CA LEU A 44 -5.89 11.16 -1.19
C LEU A 44 -5.10 12.36 -0.68
N LEU A 45 -5.76 13.31 -0.02
CA LEU A 45 -5.12 14.51 0.53
C LEU A 45 -4.20 14.19 1.72
N PHE A 46 -4.66 13.33 2.64
CA PHE A 46 -3.86 12.91 3.78
C PHE A 46 -2.58 12.22 3.31
N MET A 47 -2.70 11.26 2.39
CA MET A 47 -1.56 10.53 1.86
C MET A 47 -0.66 11.41 0.99
N THR A 48 -1.22 12.42 0.30
CA THR A 48 -0.41 13.43 -0.41
C THR A 48 0.44 14.21 0.59
N GLY A 49 -0.14 14.66 1.70
CA GLY A 49 0.58 15.38 2.75
C GLY A 49 1.66 14.53 3.40
N ASP A 50 1.34 13.29 3.79
CA ASP A 50 2.34 12.36 4.37
C ASP A 50 3.45 12.02 3.37
N GLY A 51 3.11 11.95 2.08
CA GLY A 51 4.03 11.65 0.99
C GLY A 51 4.98 12.80 0.60
N VAL A 52 4.68 14.03 0.98
CA VAL A 52 5.51 15.21 0.66
C VAL A 52 6.95 15.01 1.10
N GLU A 53 7.17 14.47 2.29
CA GLU A 53 8.51 14.29 2.86
C GLU A 53 9.25 13.04 2.35
N THR A 54 8.52 12.05 1.84
CA THR A 54 9.02 10.69 1.57
C THR A 54 10.25 10.68 0.65
N GLY A 55 10.31 11.59 -0.33
CA GLY A 55 11.38 11.62 -1.32
C GLY A 55 12.60 12.47 -0.97
N PHE A 56 12.55 13.28 0.11
CA PHE A 56 13.66 14.19 0.43
C PHE A 56 14.05 14.25 1.92
N PHE A 57 13.25 13.68 2.82
CA PHE A 57 13.44 13.87 4.26
C PHE A 57 14.78 13.34 4.78
N SER A 58 15.24 12.18 4.29
CA SER A 58 16.56 11.64 4.64
C SER A 58 17.69 12.60 4.27
N LYS A 59 17.60 13.16 3.05
CA LYS A 59 18.57 14.17 2.60
C LYS A 59 18.45 15.47 3.40
N TYR A 60 17.24 15.93 3.68
CA TYR A 60 17.03 17.12 4.49
C TYR A 60 17.69 16.99 5.88
N LEU A 61 17.55 15.83 6.55
CA LEU A 61 18.20 15.60 7.83
C LEU A 61 19.74 15.66 7.72
N ALA A 62 20.29 15.09 6.65
CA ALA A 62 21.74 15.13 6.42
C ALA A 62 22.24 16.54 6.07
N ASP A 63 21.48 17.31 5.30
CA ASP A 63 21.77 18.72 4.98
C ASP A 63 21.74 19.61 6.26
N GLN A 64 21.01 19.18 7.30
CA GLN A 64 21.00 19.81 8.62
C GLN A 64 22.12 19.30 9.56
N GLY A 65 23.02 18.45 9.08
CA GLY A 65 24.21 18.01 9.82
C GLY A 65 24.15 16.59 10.39
N LEU A 66 23.07 15.83 10.17
CA LEU A 66 22.98 14.45 10.60
C LEU A 66 23.80 13.55 9.66
N ALA A 67 24.49 12.56 10.21
CA ALA A 67 25.15 11.55 9.37
C ALA A 67 24.12 10.79 8.49
N LYS A 68 24.48 10.43 7.25
CA LYS A 68 23.57 9.73 6.33
C LYS A 68 23.06 8.40 6.90
N ALA A 69 23.92 7.69 7.63
CA ALA A 69 23.53 6.46 8.31
C ALA A 69 22.51 6.72 9.43
N ASP A 70 22.69 7.79 10.21
CA ASP A 70 21.76 8.16 11.28
C ASP A 70 20.41 8.61 10.71
N ALA A 71 20.39 9.34 9.59
CA ALA A 71 19.17 9.66 8.87
C ALA A 71 18.43 8.39 8.42
N ALA A 72 19.16 7.38 7.94
CA ALA A 72 18.57 6.08 7.58
C ALA A 72 17.99 5.35 8.80
N VAL A 73 18.65 5.41 9.97
CA VAL A 73 18.13 4.85 11.23
C VAL A 73 16.85 5.54 11.66
N VAL A 74 16.75 6.88 11.55
CA VAL A 74 15.52 7.63 11.85
C VAL A 74 14.35 7.11 11.00
N ILE A 75 14.56 6.93 9.69
CA ILE A 75 13.55 6.37 8.79
C ILE A 75 13.23 4.91 9.13
N ALA A 76 14.23 4.10 9.52
CA ALA A 76 14.02 2.72 9.91
C ALA A 76 13.16 2.60 11.19
N VAL A 77 13.43 3.42 12.20
CA VAL A 77 12.63 3.45 13.44
C VAL A 77 11.19 3.86 13.16
N TYR A 78 10.97 4.87 12.31
CA TYR A 78 9.65 5.22 11.79
C TYR A 78 8.97 4.00 11.11
N GLY A 79 9.71 3.27 10.29
CA GLY A 79 9.21 2.07 9.61
C GLY A 79 8.76 0.95 10.55
N ILE A 80 9.39 0.78 11.73
CA ILE A 80 8.95 -0.19 12.75
C ILE A 80 7.55 0.15 13.24
N THR A 81 7.31 1.41 13.59
CA THR A 81 6.01 1.84 14.12
C THR A 81 4.92 1.88 13.04
N VAL A 82 5.30 2.17 11.79
CA VAL A 82 4.43 1.99 10.61
C VAL A 82 3.98 0.54 10.49
N ALA A 83 4.90 -0.43 10.60
CA ALA A 83 4.58 -1.85 10.51
C ALA A 83 3.63 -2.29 11.64
N LEU A 84 3.91 -1.85 12.86
CA LEU A 84 3.06 -2.12 14.02
C LEU A 84 1.69 -1.47 13.88
N GLY A 85 1.61 -0.22 13.45
CA GLY A 85 0.36 0.50 13.22
C GLY A 85 -0.50 -0.17 12.16
N ALA A 86 0.10 -0.59 11.04
CA ALA A 86 -0.58 -1.31 9.97
C ALA A 86 -1.14 -2.65 10.46
N TRP A 87 -0.35 -3.38 11.23
CA TRP A 87 -0.75 -4.67 11.81
C TRP A 87 -1.90 -4.52 12.81
N LEU A 88 -1.83 -3.50 13.68
CA LEU A 88 -2.83 -3.25 14.72
C LEU A 88 -4.13 -2.65 14.16
N SER A 89 -4.09 -1.92 13.04
CA SER A 89 -5.23 -1.13 12.54
C SER A 89 -6.52 -1.95 12.34
N GLY A 90 -6.40 -3.17 11.80
CA GLY A 90 -7.53 -4.08 11.60
C GLY A 90 -8.16 -4.50 12.92
N ALA A 91 -7.35 -5.04 13.83
CA ALA A 91 -7.80 -5.52 15.13
C ALA A 91 -8.40 -4.41 16.00
N LEU A 92 -7.83 -3.22 15.97
CA LEU A 92 -8.38 -2.06 16.67
C LEU A 92 -9.69 -1.57 16.02
N SER A 93 -9.83 -1.69 14.70
CA SER A 93 -11.08 -1.34 14.00
C SER A 93 -12.21 -2.30 14.33
N ASP A 94 -11.92 -3.59 14.54
CA ASP A 94 -12.89 -4.58 14.99
C ASP A 94 -13.41 -4.27 16.40
N LEU A 95 -12.55 -3.76 17.30
CA LEU A 95 -12.90 -3.43 18.69
C LEU A 95 -13.57 -2.07 18.84
N TRP A 96 -12.92 -1.02 18.34
CA TRP A 96 -13.28 0.37 18.62
C TRP A 96 -14.11 1.00 17.51
N GLY A 97 -14.15 0.35 16.34
CA GLY A 97 -14.71 0.87 15.11
C GLY A 97 -13.69 1.70 14.31
N PRO A 98 -13.74 1.59 12.98
CA PRO A 98 -12.79 2.21 12.07
C PRO A 98 -12.63 3.72 12.29
N ARG A 99 -13.71 4.45 12.52
CA ARG A 99 -13.67 5.90 12.71
C ARG A 99 -12.84 6.33 13.92
N ARG A 100 -12.93 5.58 15.04
CA ARG A 100 -12.13 5.88 16.25
C ARG A 100 -10.65 5.61 16.00
N VAL A 101 -10.35 4.52 15.31
CA VAL A 101 -8.96 4.17 14.94
C VAL A 101 -8.37 5.24 14.00
N MET A 102 -9.13 5.69 13.00
CA MET A 102 -8.73 6.80 12.14
C MET A 102 -8.50 8.09 12.93
N THR A 103 -9.38 8.40 13.89
CA THR A 103 -9.22 9.60 14.74
C THR A 103 -7.95 9.53 15.57
N ALA A 104 -7.65 8.37 16.16
CA ALA A 104 -6.41 8.15 16.91
C ALA A 104 -5.18 8.29 15.99
N GLY A 105 -5.21 7.66 14.80
CA GLY A 105 -4.12 7.78 13.82
C GLY A 105 -3.89 9.22 13.37
N PHE A 106 -4.96 9.95 13.06
CA PHE A 106 -4.89 11.37 12.70
C PHE A 106 -4.32 12.23 13.82
N ALA A 107 -4.78 12.04 15.07
CA ALA A 107 -4.29 12.79 16.22
C ALA A 107 -2.80 12.50 16.50
N ILE A 108 -2.38 11.23 16.45
CA ILE A 108 -0.97 10.83 16.59
C ILE A 108 -0.13 11.52 15.51
N TRP A 109 -0.53 11.38 14.25
CA TRP A 109 0.21 12.00 13.15
C TRP A 109 0.35 13.50 13.34
N LEU A 110 -0.75 14.19 13.66
CA LEU A 110 -0.79 15.65 13.80
C LEU A 110 0.09 16.12 14.96
N VAL A 111 -0.05 15.53 16.15
CA VAL A 111 0.72 15.91 17.33
C VAL A 111 2.21 15.70 17.10
N PHE A 112 2.60 14.53 16.61
CA PHE A 112 4.02 14.24 16.41
C PHE A 112 4.61 14.99 15.21
N GLN A 113 3.82 15.36 14.20
CA GLN A 113 4.27 16.26 13.13
C GLN A 113 4.53 17.67 13.66
N VAL A 114 3.65 18.20 14.50
CA VAL A 114 3.87 19.51 15.13
C VAL A 114 5.13 19.46 16.01
N LEU A 115 5.28 18.43 16.84
CA LEU A 115 6.49 18.26 17.67
C LEU A 115 7.76 18.09 16.81
N LEU A 116 7.67 17.37 15.69
CA LEU A 116 8.78 17.26 14.74
C LEU A 116 9.21 18.63 14.22
N LEU A 117 8.25 19.44 13.76
CA LEU A 117 8.52 20.74 13.17
C LEU A 117 8.97 21.79 14.20
N THR A 118 8.41 21.77 15.42
CA THR A 118 8.66 22.83 16.42
C THR A 118 9.78 22.49 17.40
N VAL A 119 10.06 21.21 17.63
CA VAL A 119 11.02 20.77 18.66
C VAL A 119 12.17 19.97 18.05
N ALA A 120 11.89 18.85 17.34
CA ALA A 120 12.94 17.94 16.92
C ALA A 120 13.84 18.50 15.82
N LEU A 121 13.25 19.09 14.78
CA LEU A 121 14.02 19.67 13.65
C LEU A 121 14.78 20.95 14.05
N PRO A 122 14.22 21.92 14.80
CA PRO A 122 14.99 23.08 15.20
C PRO A 122 16.16 22.76 16.13
N THR A 123 16.05 21.73 16.97
CA THR A 123 17.12 21.33 17.89
C THR A 123 18.10 20.34 17.29
N MET A 124 17.73 19.65 16.21
CA MET A 124 18.46 18.53 15.59
C MET A 124 18.94 17.50 16.61
N ASN A 125 18.19 17.34 17.71
CA ASN A 125 18.50 16.38 18.77
C ASN A 125 18.15 14.96 18.28
N TYR A 126 19.17 14.13 18.07
CA TYR A 126 19.00 12.80 17.51
C TYR A 126 18.05 11.87 18.29
N PRO A 127 18.17 11.73 19.63
CA PRO A 127 17.18 11.00 20.43
C PRO A 127 15.74 11.50 20.29
N LEU A 128 15.53 12.82 20.22
CA LEU A 128 14.19 13.40 20.00
C LEU A 128 13.67 13.12 18.59
N LEU A 129 14.54 13.17 17.57
CA LEU A 129 14.18 12.79 16.21
C LEU A 129 13.72 11.32 16.15
N LEU A 130 14.47 10.41 16.76
CA LEU A 130 14.10 8.99 16.83
C LEU A 130 12.75 8.78 17.53
N LEU A 131 12.53 9.44 18.67
CA LEU A 131 11.31 9.29 19.46
C LEU A 131 10.10 9.89 18.74
N ILE A 132 10.21 11.16 18.34
CA ILE A 132 9.09 11.92 17.79
C ILE A 132 8.72 11.40 16.41
N TYR A 133 9.69 11.25 15.51
CA TYR A 133 9.45 10.73 14.17
C TYR A 133 9.05 9.25 14.20
N GLY A 134 9.67 8.47 15.08
CA GLY A 134 9.33 7.08 15.32
C GLY A 134 7.87 6.93 15.75
N LEU A 135 7.40 7.64 16.78
CA LEU A 135 6.02 7.54 17.26
C LEU A 135 4.99 8.07 16.23
N ARG A 136 5.38 9.06 15.42
CA ARG A 136 4.56 9.53 14.30
C ARG A 136 4.21 8.41 13.32
N GLY A 137 5.07 7.40 13.18
CA GLY A 137 4.87 6.28 12.29
C GLY A 137 3.61 5.45 12.55
N PHE A 138 3.00 5.51 13.72
CA PHE A 138 1.67 4.94 13.96
C PHE A 138 0.55 5.69 13.24
N GLY A 139 0.74 6.96 12.91
CA GLY A 139 -0.31 7.88 12.50
C GLY A 139 -1.01 7.46 11.20
N TYR A 140 -0.27 7.47 10.06
CA TYR A 140 -0.91 7.18 8.78
C TYR A 140 -1.45 5.75 8.66
N PRO A 141 -0.80 4.70 9.19
CA PRO A 141 -1.34 3.35 9.04
C PRO A 141 -2.66 3.17 9.79
N LEU A 142 -2.78 3.71 11.00
CA LEU A 142 -4.03 3.67 11.75
C LEU A 142 -5.13 4.46 11.00
N PHE A 143 -4.79 5.62 10.42
CA PHE A 143 -5.74 6.40 9.65
C PHE A 143 -6.13 5.72 8.33
N ALA A 144 -5.18 5.38 7.49
CA ALA A 144 -5.43 4.90 6.15
C ALA A 144 -5.99 3.46 6.14
N TYR A 145 -5.38 2.54 6.86
CA TYR A 145 -5.90 1.16 6.93
C TYR A 145 -7.20 1.08 7.75
N GLY A 146 -7.40 1.96 8.74
CA GLY A 146 -8.70 2.11 9.39
C GLY A 146 -9.80 2.47 8.40
N PHE A 147 -9.52 3.38 7.45
CA PHE A 147 -10.45 3.68 6.37
C PHE A 147 -10.65 2.50 5.40
N LEU A 148 -9.60 1.76 5.07
CA LEU A 148 -9.74 0.55 4.26
C LEU A 148 -10.69 -0.46 4.90
N VAL A 149 -10.56 -0.70 6.21
CA VAL A 149 -11.47 -1.56 6.96
C VAL A 149 -12.91 -1.03 6.89
N TRP A 150 -13.09 0.28 7.02
CA TRP A 150 -14.41 0.91 6.88
C TRP A 150 -15.01 0.71 5.48
N VAL A 151 -14.20 0.93 4.43
CA VAL A 151 -14.61 0.69 3.03
C VAL A 151 -15.06 -0.75 2.83
N THR A 152 -14.28 -1.71 3.36
CA THR A 152 -14.62 -3.14 3.21
C THR A 152 -15.88 -3.54 3.95
N ALA A 153 -16.14 -2.94 5.11
CA ALA A 153 -17.34 -3.22 5.92
C ALA A 153 -18.62 -2.56 5.35
N ALA A 154 -18.50 -1.37 4.76
CA ALA A 154 -19.63 -0.59 4.26
C ALA A 154 -19.98 -0.84 2.79
N THR A 155 -19.15 -1.60 2.05
CA THR A 155 -19.33 -1.82 0.61
C THR A 155 -19.92 -3.21 0.34
N PRO A 156 -21.01 -3.30 -0.47
CA PRO A 156 -21.58 -4.58 -0.87
C PRO A 156 -20.54 -5.46 -1.61
N PRO A 157 -20.60 -6.81 -1.43
CA PRO A 157 -19.61 -7.74 -2.02
C PRO A 157 -19.39 -7.57 -3.53
N GLN A 158 -20.46 -7.26 -4.28
CA GLN A 158 -20.43 -7.08 -5.74
C GLN A 158 -19.60 -5.87 -6.21
N ARG A 159 -19.36 -4.89 -5.34
CA ARG A 159 -18.61 -3.65 -5.63
C ARG A 159 -17.33 -3.51 -4.80
N LEU A 160 -17.04 -4.49 -3.96
CA LEU A 160 -15.93 -4.43 -3.02
C LEU A 160 -14.58 -4.27 -3.74
N GLY A 161 -14.35 -5.05 -4.80
CA GLY A 161 -13.11 -4.96 -5.57
C GLY A 161 -12.86 -3.57 -6.16
N THR A 162 -13.92 -2.94 -6.71
CA THR A 162 -13.83 -1.58 -7.26
C THR A 162 -13.56 -0.54 -6.17
N ALA A 163 -14.25 -0.63 -5.03
CA ALA A 163 -14.05 0.31 -3.93
C ALA A 163 -12.63 0.20 -3.33
N VAL A 164 -12.12 -1.02 -3.14
CA VAL A 164 -10.73 -1.26 -2.69
C VAL A 164 -9.72 -0.78 -3.74
N GLY A 165 -10.02 -0.96 -5.03
CA GLY A 165 -9.19 -0.42 -6.13
C GLY A 165 -9.07 1.12 -6.05
N TRP A 166 -10.18 1.83 -5.84
CA TRP A 166 -10.17 3.28 -5.63
C TRP A 166 -9.44 3.69 -4.36
N TYR A 167 -9.52 2.89 -3.30
CA TYR A 167 -8.74 3.14 -2.09
C TYR A 167 -7.24 3.09 -2.37
N TRP A 168 -6.76 2.04 -3.04
CA TRP A 168 -5.35 1.93 -3.37
C TRP A 168 -4.89 2.99 -4.36
N PHE A 169 -5.74 3.38 -5.30
CA PHE A 169 -5.46 4.51 -6.19
C PHE A 169 -5.27 5.82 -5.41
N ALA A 170 -6.16 6.12 -4.45
CA ALA A 170 -6.03 7.30 -3.60
C ALA A 170 -4.80 7.23 -2.68
N PHE A 171 -4.53 6.06 -2.10
CA PHE A 171 -3.39 5.83 -1.21
C PHE A 171 -2.06 5.99 -1.96
N THR A 172 -1.84 5.21 -3.01
CA THR A 172 -0.57 5.21 -3.76
C THR A 172 -0.44 6.42 -4.68
N GLY A 173 -1.54 6.95 -5.20
CA GLY A 173 -1.56 8.21 -5.93
C GLY A 173 -1.19 9.39 -5.04
N GLY A 174 -1.64 9.40 -3.80
CA GLY A 174 -1.29 10.43 -2.81
C GLY A 174 0.15 10.31 -2.35
N LEU A 175 0.48 9.21 -1.69
CA LEU A 175 1.74 9.08 -0.93
C LEU A 175 2.99 9.32 -1.80
N PRO A 176 3.36 8.45 -2.75
CA PRO A 176 4.61 8.64 -3.46
C PRO A 176 4.49 9.53 -4.70
N THR A 177 3.32 9.63 -5.32
CA THR A 177 3.19 10.35 -6.61
C THR A 177 2.90 11.83 -6.41
N LEU A 178 1.72 12.16 -5.87
CA LEU A 178 1.32 13.56 -5.67
C LEU A 178 2.15 14.24 -4.58
N GLY A 179 2.51 13.53 -3.50
CA GLY A 179 3.38 14.05 -2.47
C GLY A 179 4.72 14.53 -3.03
N SER A 180 5.39 13.69 -3.84
CA SER A 180 6.65 14.07 -4.48
C SER A 180 6.49 15.22 -5.49
N LEU A 181 5.37 15.27 -6.25
CA LEU A 181 5.08 16.39 -7.15
C LEU A 181 4.87 17.71 -6.38
N VAL A 182 4.11 17.68 -5.30
CA VAL A 182 3.92 18.84 -4.43
C VAL A 182 5.26 19.31 -3.87
N ALA A 183 6.08 18.40 -3.33
CA ALA A 183 7.40 18.72 -2.83
C ALA A 183 8.30 19.30 -3.93
N SER A 184 8.29 18.74 -5.15
CA SER A 184 9.09 19.20 -6.27
C SER A 184 8.76 20.64 -6.69
N ALA A 185 7.50 21.04 -6.55
CA ALA A 185 7.02 22.39 -6.88
C ALA A 185 7.25 23.37 -5.74
N THR A 186 7.12 22.93 -4.49
CA THR A 186 7.13 23.84 -3.32
C THR A 186 8.52 24.08 -2.74
N ILE A 187 9.43 23.10 -2.79
CA ILE A 187 10.80 23.26 -2.28
C ILE A 187 11.55 24.44 -2.92
N PRO A 188 11.53 24.64 -4.27
CA PRO A 188 12.21 25.77 -4.88
C PRO A 188 11.63 27.14 -4.49
N LEU A 189 10.33 27.17 -4.17
CA LEU A 189 9.61 28.41 -3.86
C LEU A 189 9.68 28.78 -2.38
N ALA A 190 9.59 27.80 -1.50
CA ALA A 190 9.42 28.02 -0.07
C ALA A 190 10.53 27.38 0.80
N GLY A 191 11.35 26.50 0.23
CA GLY A 191 12.31 25.69 0.94
C GLY A 191 11.73 24.44 1.60
N SER A 192 12.61 23.49 1.94
CA SER A 192 12.22 22.18 2.47
C SER A 192 11.44 22.26 3.78
N TYR A 193 11.86 23.12 4.71
CA TYR A 193 11.21 23.25 6.01
C TYR A 193 9.76 23.76 5.90
N ARG A 194 9.51 24.79 5.08
CA ARG A 194 8.14 25.30 4.84
C ARG A 194 7.28 24.30 4.09
N THR A 195 7.88 23.49 3.22
CA THR A 195 7.19 22.40 2.53
C THR A 195 6.67 21.33 3.51
N LEU A 196 7.39 21.06 4.63
CA LEU A 196 6.89 20.19 5.69
C LEU A 196 5.69 20.80 6.45
N TRP A 197 5.61 22.13 6.59
CA TRP A 197 4.41 22.80 7.11
C TRP A 197 3.21 22.69 6.16
N LEU A 198 3.45 22.77 4.85
CA LEU A 198 2.41 22.53 3.86
C LEU A 198 1.88 21.08 3.95
N ALA A 199 2.77 20.11 4.17
CA ALA A 199 2.40 18.70 4.41
C ALA A 199 1.43 18.58 5.59
N LEU A 200 1.70 19.27 6.72
CA LEU A 200 0.80 19.35 7.87
C LEU A 200 -0.58 19.87 7.47
N GLY A 201 -0.65 20.94 6.66
CA GLY A 201 -1.90 21.52 6.17
C GLY A 201 -2.72 20.55 5.32
N LEU A 202 -2.06 19.81 4.41
CA LEU A 202 -2.71 18.81 3.56
C LEU A 202 -3.25 17.63 4.37
N VAL A 203 -2.47 17.13 5.33
CA VAL A 203 -2.90 16.04 6.22
C VAL A 203 -4.07 16.50 7.10
N MET A 204 -4.01 17.70 7.65
CA MET A 204 -5.08 18.26 8.45
C MET A 204 -6.38 18.38 7.63
N LEU A 205 -6.31 18.92 6.42
CA LEU A 205 -7.46 19.01 5.53
C LEU A 205 -8.02 17.64 5.18
N GLY A 206 -7.17 16.71 4.76
CA GLY A 206 -7.57 15.35 4.41
C GLY A 206 -8.20 14.59 5.58
N GLY A 207 -7.60 14.68 6.77
CA GLY A 207 -8.11 14.07 7.99
C GLY A 207 -9.47 14.62 8.41
N LEU A 208 -9.65 15.94 8.38
CA LEU A 208 -10.93 16.58 8.71
C LEU A 208 -12.02 16.22 7.70
N LEU A 209 -11.73 16.21 6.40
CA LEU A 209 -12.70 15.78 5.38
C LEU A 209 -13.16 14.33 5.62
N ALA A 210 -12.25 13.41 5.85
CA ALA A 210 -12.58 12.00 6.09
C ALA A 210 -13.36 11.80 7.40
N LEU A 211 -12.97 12.48 8.48
CA LEU A 211 -13.57 12.26 9.80
C LEU A 211 -14.88 13.02 9.98
N LEU A 212 -15.06 14.20 9.39
CA LEU A 212 -16.24 15.02 9.63
C LEU A 212 -17.33 14.85 8.56
N LEU A 213 -16.95 14.66 7.28
CA LEU A 213 -17.90 14.61 6.19
C LEU A 213 -18.40 13.20 5.84
N VAL A 214 -17.69 12.15 6.25
CA VAL A 214 -18.18 10.77 6.11
C VAL A 214 -19.25 10.50 7.17
N ARG A 215 -20.48 10.26 6.73
CA ARG A 215 -21.66 10.06 7.60
C ARG A 215 -22.13 8.62 7.62
N GLU A 216 -21.39 7.70 7.04
CA GLU A 216 -21.75 6.29 7.01
C GLU A 216 -21.67 5.70 8.44
N PRO A 217 -22.73 4.99 8.92
CA PRO A 217 -22.84 4.59 10.33
C PRO A 217 -21.94 3.42 10.74
N THR A 218 -21.61 2.50 9.83
CA THR A 218 -20.86 1.25 10.12
C THR A 218 -19.53 1.52 10.81
N GLY A 219 -18.87 2.64 10.47
CA GLY A 219 -17.56 3.00 11.04
C GLY A 219 -17.61 3.47 12.50
N ARG A 220 -18.78 3.65 13.11
CA ARG A 220 -18.92 4.20 14.47
C ARG A 220 -18.87 3.16 15.57
N SER A 221 -19.17 1.91 15.26
CA SER A 221 -19.18 0.77 16.19
C SER A 221 -18.11 -0.24 15.82
N GLY A 222 -17.68 -1.04 16.79
CA GLY A 222 -16.80 -2.19 16.51
C GLY A 222 -17.46 -3.13 15.51
N LEU A 223 -16.70 -3.63 14.56
CA LEU A 223 -17.22 -4.44 13.45
C LEU A 223 -17.48 -5.89 13.87
N ALA A 224 -16.78 -6.36 14.90
CA ALA A 224 -16.93 -7.71 15.45
C ALA A 224 -17.03 -7.67 16.98
N PRO A 225 -18.08 -7.05 17.55
CA PRO A 225 -18.31 -7.07 19.00
C PRO A 225 -18.58 -8.51 19.44
N GLY A 226 -17.61 -9.14 20.11
CA GLY A 226 -17.73 -10.53 20.59
C GLY A 226 -16.85 -11.55 19.86
N SER A 227 -16.22 -11.23 18.75
CA SER A 227 -15.15 -12.04 18.20
C SER A 227 -13.91 -11.86 19.08
N GLY A 228 -13.45 -12.93 19.65
CA GLY A 228 -12.37 -13.08 20.62
C GLY A 228 -11.28 -12.01 20.69
N ASN A 229 -10.41 -12.10 21.70
CA ASN A 229 -9.33 -11.15 21.95
C ASN A 229 -8.59 -10.80 20.61
N PRO A 230 -8.49 -9.50 20.21
CA PRO A 230 -7.74 -9.10 19.00
C PRO A 230 -6.31 -9.61 18.99
N LEU A 231 -5.71 -9.79 20.15
CA LEU A 231 -4.40 -10.43 20.30
C LEU A 231 -4.41 -11.86 19.75
N THR A 232 -5.52 -12.60 19.79
CA THR A 232 -5.63 -13.93 19.19
C THR A 232 -5.64 -13.89 17.67
N THR A 233 -6.29 -12.88 17.07
CA THR A 233 -6.29 -12.67 15.63
C THR A 233 -4.89 -12.27 15.14
N LEU A 234 -4.23 -11.38 15.88
CA LEU A 234 -2.84 -10.96 15.60
C LEU A 234 -1.86 -12.12 15.81
N ALA A 235 -1.98 -12.86 16.92
CA ALA A 235 -1.20 -14.07 17.14
C ALA A 235 -1.46 -15.15 16.09
N GLY A 236 -2.68 -15.20 15.54
CA GLY A 236 -3.05 -16.08 14.43
C GLY A 236 -2.22 -15.82 13.16
N SER A 237 -1.90 -14.57 12.84
CA SER A 237 -1.06 -14.22 11.68
C SER A 237 0.39 -14.68 11.85
N VAL A 238 0.93 -14.66 13.07
CA VAL A 238 2.25 -15.21 13.38
C VAL A 238 2.20 -16.74 13.44
N SER A 239 1.15 -17.29 14.03
CA SER A 239 0.94 -18.74 14.15
C SER A 239 0.84 -19.41 12.78
N ILE A 240 0.12 -18.80 11.80
CA ILE A 240 -0.02 -19.39 10.47
C ILE A 240 1.32 -19.46 9.73
N MET A 241 2.21 -18.49 9.92
CA MET A 241 3.54 -18.53 9.31
C MET A 241 4.37 -19.73 9.82
N ARG A 242 4.20 -20.12 11.09
CA ARG A 242 4.83 -21.34 11.64
C ARG A 242 4.19 -22.62 11.15
N ARG A 243 2.83 -22.65 11.03
CA ARG A 243 2.08 -23.83 10.61
C ARG A 243 2.12 -24.07 9.11
N ARG A 244 2.24 -23.01 8.31
CA ARG A 244 2.26 -23.00 6.84
C ARG A 244 3.50 -22.25 6.35
N PRO A 245 4.67 -22.90 6.22
CA PRO A 245 5.93 -22.26 5.82
C PRO A 245 5.82 -21.50 4.48
N ARG A 246 4.99 -21.95 3.55
CA ARG A 246 4.73 -21.25 2.29
C ARG A 246 4.17 -19.84 2.51
N VAL A 247 3.32 -19.64 3.52
CA VAL A 247 2.82 -18.29 3.88
C VAL A 247 3.95 -17.41 4.42
N ALA A 248 4.85 -17.97 5.22
CA ALA A 248 6.03 -17.24 5.71
C ALA A 248 6.97 -16.85 4.57
N ILE A 249 7.24 -17.76 3.62
CA ILE A 249 8.02 -17.46 2.41
C ILE A 249 7.36 -16.31 1.63
N GLY A 250 6.04 -16.37 1.40
CA GLY A 250 5.30 -15.32 0.72
C GLY A 250 5.36 -13.96 1.44
N ALA A 251 5.25 -13.94 2.76
CA ALA A 251 5.46 -12.73 3.56
C ALA A 251 6.91 -12.21 3.41
N GLY A 252 7.91 -13.09 3.38
CA GLY A 252 9.31 -12.74 3.10
C GLY A 252 9.52 -12.14 1.70
N VAL A 253 8.90 -12.72 0.67
CA VAL A 253 8.89 -12.16 -0.68
C VAL A 253 8.27 -10.75 -0.67
N ARG A 254 7.20 -10.54 0.11
CA ARG A 254 6.58 -9.21 0.26
C ARG A 254 7.51 -8.22 0.93
N VAL A 255 8.24 -8.62 1.98
CA VAL A 255 9.25 -7.76 2.63
C VAL A 255 10.30 -7.29 1.63
N ILE A 256 10.83 -8.18 0.82
CA ILE A 256 11.90 -7.85 -0.15
C ILE A 256 11.34 -6.99 -1.28
N SER A 257 10.18 -7.35 -1.85
CA SER A 257 9.61 -6.68 -3.02
C SER A 257 9.33 -5.19 -2.78
N THR A 258 8.84 -4.83 -1.62
CA THR A 258 8.61 -3.42 -1.24
C THR A 258 9.77 -2.83 -0.43
N GLY A 259 10.60 -3.65 0.19
CA GLY A 259 11.75 -3.20 0.98
C GLY A 259 12.79 -2.45 0.13
N SER A 260 13.08 -2.91 -1.08
CA SER A 260 13.99 -2.20 -2.00
C SER A 260 13.49 -0.79 -2.32
N GLN A 261 12.18 -0.62 -2.52
CA GLN A 261 11.55 0.69 -2.73
C GLN A 261 11.80 1.63 -1.55
N PHE A 262 11.53 1.18 -0.31
CA PHE A 262 11.75 2.00 0.89
C PHE A 262 13.23 2.27 1.14
N GLY A 263 14.11 1.33 0.85
CA GLY A 263 15.57 1.55 0.93
C GLY A 263 16.04 2.59 -0.09
N PHE A 264 15.58 2.53 -1.32
CA PHE A 264 15.91 3.52 -2.36
C PHE A 264 15.39 4.91 -2.04
N LEU A 265 14.24 5.05 -1.38
CA LEU A 265 13.76 6.35 -0.89
C LEU A 265 14.72 7.01 0.11
N VAL A 266 15.56 6.23 0.79
CA VAL A 266 16.56 6.75 1.73
C VAL A 266 17.87 7.12 1.04
N CYS A 267 18.41 6.29 0.15
CA CYS A 267 19.75 6.50 -0.41
C CYS A 267 19.78 7.22 -1.77
N LEU A 268 18.77 7.06 -2.63
CA LEU A 268 18.76 7.69 -3.95
C LEU A 268 18.66 9.22 -3.92
N PRO A 269 18.00 9.89 -2.97
CA PRO A 269 18.05 11.36 -2.89
C PRO A 269 19.48 11.88 -2.85
N PHE A 270 20.37 11.27 -2.06
CA PHE A 270 21.78 11.63 -1.99
C PHE A 270 22.51 11.36 -3.31
N PHE A 271 22.30 10.17 -3.87
CA PHE A 271 22.95 9.77 -5.10
C PHE A 271 22.58 10.70 -6.26
N PHE A 272 21.31 10.95 -6.48
CA PHE A 272 20.86 11.81 -7.57
C PHE A 272 21.29 13.26 -7.38
N THR A 273 21.30 13.79 -6.16
CA THR A 273 21.61 15.21 -5.93
C THR A 273 23.11 15.48 -5.77
N GLU A 274 23.85 14.60 -5.13
CA GLU A 274 25.26 14.84 -4.83
C GLU A 274 26.21 14.20 -5.84
N THR A 275 25.85 13.02 -6.40
CA THR A 275 26.72 12.29 -7.33
C THR A 275 26.35 12.58 -8.78
N VAL A 276 25.05 12.51 -9.12
CA VAL A 276 24.59 12.70 -10.51
C VAL A 276 24.43 14.19 -10.85
N GLY A 277 24.13 15.06 -9.86
CA GLY A 277 24.03 16.50 -10.05
C GLY A 277 22.61 17.01 -10.36
N PHE A 278 21.56 16.23 -10.04
CA PHE A 278 20.19 16.70 -10.12
C PHE A 278 19.84 17.67 -8.98
N SER A 279 18.94 18.61 -9.22
CA SER A 279 18.27 19.32 -8.12
C SER A 279 17.34 18.38 -7.38
N THR A 280 17.05 18.67 -6.10
CA THR A 280 16.06 17.93 -5.31
C THR A 280 14.70 17.86 -6.01
N SER A 281 14.27 18.94 -6.67
CA SER A 281 13.02 18.95 -7.43
C SER A 281 13.05 18.05 -8.66
N ALA A 282 14.19 17.94 -9.35
CA ALA A 282 14.34 17.04 -10.47
C ALA A 282 14.28 15.57 -10.02
N TRP A 283 14.96 15.23 -8.92
CA TRP A 283 14.85 13.92 -8.27
C TRP A 283 13.39 13.58 -7.89
N LEU A 284 12.67 14.50 -7.26
CA LEU A 284 11.28 14.28 -6.87
C LEU A 284 10.34 14.06 -8.06
N ARG A 285 10.63 14.71 -9.20
CA ARG A 285 9.91 14.45 -10.47
C ARG A 285 10.22 13.04 -11.01
N LEU A 286 11.47 12.57 -10.92
CA LEU A 286 11.82 11.19 -11.28
C LEU A 286 11.08 10.19 -10.39
N LEU A 287 11.01 10.46 -9.10
CA LEU A 287 10.27 9.65 -8.14
C LEU A 287 8.77 9.59 -8.48
N SER A 288 8.18 10.72 -8.86
CA SER A 288 6.78 10.76 -9.32
C SER A 288 6.54 9.96 -10.58
N VAL A 289 7.46 10.00 -11.55
CA VAL A 289 7.41 9.17 -12.78
C VAL A 289 7.46 7.68 -12.43
N MET A 290 8.35 7.28 -11.51
CA MET A 290 8.49 5.91 -11.05
C MET A 290 7.18 5.36 -10.48
N PHE A 291 6.54 6.11 -9.59
CA PHE A 291 5.31 5.67 -8.94
C PHE A 291 4.07 5.81 -9.82
N ALA A 292 4.02 6.80 -10.69
CA ALA A 292 2.97 6.88 -11.72
C ALA A 292 3.02 5.65 -12.64
N ALA A 293 4.21 5.29 -13.12
CA ALA A 293 4.39 4.08 -13.93
C ALA A 293 3.97 2.81 -13.16
N ASN A 294 4.30 2.72 -11.86
CA ASN A 294 3.89 1.61 -11.00
C ASN A 294 2.36 1.50 -10.88
N ILE A 295 1.64 2.61 -10.68
CA ILE A 295 0.18 2.61 -10.53
C ILE A 295 -0.49 2.05 -11.79
N PHE A 296 -0.09 2.49 -12.97
CA PHE A 296 -0.64 1.98 -14.23
C PHE A 296 -0.25 0.52 -14.48
N ALA A 297 1.00 0.16 -14.18
CA ALA A 297 1.48 -1.22 -14.33
C ALA A 297 0.78 -2.19 -13.37
N ASN A 298 0.34 -1.76 -12.19
CA ASN A 298 -0.44 -2.59 -11.26
C ASN A 298 -1.73 -3.12 -11.89
N LEU A 299 -2.44 -2.27 -12.66
CA LEU A 299 -3.65 -2.69 -13.39
C LEU A 299 -3.31 -3.71 -14.47
N PHE A 300 -2.23 -3.48 -15.20
CA PHE A 300 -1.76 -4.38 -16.26
C PHE A 300 -1.34 -5.74 -15.70
N PHE A 301 -0.51 -5.80 -14.66
CA PHE A 301 -0.02 -7.06 -14.11
C PHE A 301 -1.06 -7.82 -13.29
N GLY A 302 -2.12 -7.18 -12.82
CA GLY A 302 -3.30 -7.89 -12.32
C GLY A 302 -3.89 -8.80 -13.40
N ALA A 303 -4.18 -8.25 -14.59
CA ALA A 303 -4.73 -9.02 -15.71
C ALA A 303 -3.72 -10.02 -16.33
N VAL A 304 -2.45 -9.65 -16.40
CA VAL A 304 -1.38 -10.53 -16.91
C VAL A 304 -1.17 -11.72 -15.97
N GLY A 305 -1.21 -11.49 -14.66
CA GLY A 305 -1.09 -12.55 -13.65
C GLY A 305 -2.15 -13.64 -13.80
N ASP A 306 -3.38 -13.24 -14.10
CA ASP A 306 -4.49 -14.20 -14.31
C ASP A 306 -4.33 -15.01 -15.60
N ARG A 307 -3.65 -14.48 -16.63
CA ARG A 307 -3.44 -15.17 -17.92
C ARG A 307 -2.17 -16.01 -17.96
N LEU A 308 -1.04 -15.49 -17.51
CA LEU A 308 0.27 -16.15 -17.57
C LEU A 308 0.56 -17.04 -16.35
N GLY A 309 -0.26 -16.91 -15.30
CA GLY A 309 -0.07 -17.53 -14.00
C GLY A 309 0.72 -16.65 -13.04
N TRP A 310 0.27 -16.63 -11.79
CA TRP A 310 0.77 -15.73 -10.73
C TRP A 310 2.26 -15.89 -10.46
N GLN A 311 2.74 -17.12 -10.34
CA GLN A 311 4.16 -17.41 -10.07
C GLN A 311 5.07 -16.95 -11.23
N ARG A 312 4.70 -17.23 -12.48
CA ARG A 312 5.50 -16.83 -13.66
C ARG A 312 5.58 -15.31 -13.76
N THR A 313 4.45 -14.62 -13.56
CA THR A 313 4.39 -13.16 -13.59
C THR A 313 5.29 -12.56 -12.51
N MET A 314 5.20 -13.03 -11.27
CA MET A 314 6.04 -12.54 -10.17
C MET A 314 7.52 -12.86 -10.36
N THR A 315 7.86 -14.03 -10.94
CA THR A 315 9.26 -14.42 -11.16
C THR A 315 9.91 -13.54 -12.21
N TRP A 316 9.32 -13.42 -13.40
CA TRP A 316 9.96 -12.74 -14.52
C TRP A 316 9.77 -11.22 -14.49
N PHE A 317 8.55 -10.75 -14.32
CA PHE A 317 8.23 -9.31 -14.35
C PHE A 317 8.37 -8.64 -12.97
N GLY A 318 8.30 -9.41 -11.89
CA GLY A 318 8.60 -8.94 -10.52
C GLY A 318 10.09 -9.11 -10.20
N ALA A 319 10.52 -10.32 -9.85
CA ALA A 319 11.82 -10.57 -9.26
C ALA A 319 13.00 -10.30 -10.22
N VAL A 320 13.01 -10.93 -11.40
CA VAL A 320 14.11 -10.75 -12.37
C VAL A 320 14.15 -9.32 -12.90
N ALA A 321 12.99 -8.76 -13.28
CA ALA A 321 12.92 -7.39 -13.75
C ALA A 321 13.33 -6.38 -12.68
N CYS A 322 12.91 -6.56 -11.40
CA CYS A 322 13.38 -5.69 -10.31
C CYS A 322 14.89 -5.81 -10.08
N ALA A 323 15.46 -7.02 -10.16
CA ALA A 323 16.91 -7.18 -10.03
C ALA A 323 17.66 -6.36 -11.09
N VAL A 324 17.24 -6.45 -12.35
CA VAL A 324 17.86 -5.68 -13.45
C VAL A 324 17.64 -4.18 -13.27
N THR A 325 16.41 -3.78 -12.92
CA THR A 325 16.08 -2.35 -12.81
C THR A 325 16.61 -1.70 -11.54
N CYS A 326 16.85 -2.44 -10.43
CA CYS A 326 17.63 -1.95 -9.29
C CYS A 326 19.05 -1.52 -9.72
N LEU A 327 19.70 -2.33 -10.54
CA LEU A 327 21.02 -1.98 -11.11
C LEU A 327 20.87 -0.82 -12.09
N GLY A 328 19.81 -0.80 -12.90
CA GLY A 328 19.51 0.30 -13.83
C GLY A 328 19.36 1.65 -13.13
N LEU A 329 18.75 1.72 -11.95
CA LEU A 329 18.63 2.93 -11.14
C LEU A 329 19.98 3.51 -10.70
N TYR A 330 21.02 2.69 -10.62
CA TYR A 330 22.38 3.14 -10.33
C TYR A 330 23.19 3.40 -11.61
N TYR A 331 23.30 2.41 -12.51
CA TYR A 331 24.21 2.48 -13.64
C TYR A 331 23.77 3.43 -14.76
N VAL A 332 22.46 3.57 -15.01
CA VAL A 332 21.96 4.50 -16.03
C VAL A 332 22.33 5.95 -15.69
N PRO A 333 22.09 6.47 -14.47
CA PRO A 333 22.52 7.81 -14.11
C PRO A 333 24.05 7.99 -14.10
N VAL A 334 24.83 6.96 -13.75
CA VAL A 334 26.31 7.02 -13.79
C VAL A 334 26.80 7.21 -15.21
N VAL A 335 26.22 6.52 -16.19
CA VAL A 335 26.64 6.60 -17.60
C VAL A 335 26.06 7.82 -18.31
N ALA A 336 24.76 8.11 -18.08
CA ALA A 336 24.05 9.19 -18.77
C ALA A 336 24.25 10.57 -18.12
N GLY A 337 24.78 10.63 -16.88
CA GLY A 337 24.85 11.86 -16.10
C GLY A 337 23.45 12.41 -15.76
N PRO A 338 23.28 13.74 -15.60
CA PRO A 338 22.02 14.36 -15.24
C PRO A 338 21.02 14.45 -16.41
N HIS A 339 21.00 13.45 -17.29
CA HIS A 339 20.07 13.38 -18.41
C HIS A 339 18.71 12.89 -17.95
N PHE A 340 17.74 13.83 -17.74
CA PHE A 340 16.45 13.56 -17.12
C PHE A 340 15.67 12.41 -17.79
N ALA A 341 15.59 12.39 -19.13
CA ALA A 341 14.81 11.38 -19.85
C ALA A 341 15.35 9.96 -19.65
N ALA A 342 16.68 9.76 -19.68
CA ALA A 342 17.29 8.45 -19.44
C ALA A 342 17.02 7.97 -18.00
N CYS A 343 17.20 8.84 -17.02
CA CYS A 343 16.92 8.53 -15.62
C CYS A 343 15.42 8.29 -15.38
N ALA A 344 14.53 9.03 -16.07
CA ALA A 344 13.08 8.84 -15.99
C ALA A 344 12.65 7.47 -16.54
N VAL A 345 13.26 7.03 -17.65
CA VAL A 345 13.02 5.67 -18.19
C VAL A 345 13.47 4.60 -17.20
N ALA A 346 14.67 4.73 -16.62
CA ALA A 346 15.16 3.79 -15.61
C ALA A 346 14.23 3.74 -14.38
N ALA A 347 13.78 4.90 -13.88
CA ALA A 347 12.84 5.01 -12.77
C ALA A 347 11.47 4.39 -13.11
N ALA A 348 10.93 4.68 -14.30
CA ALA A 348 9.68 4.10 -14.77
C ALA A 348 9.75 2.58 -14.88
N LEU A 349 10.83 2.04 -15.45
CA LEU A 349 11.04 0.59 -15.58
C LEU A 349 11.11 -0.10 -14.21
N TYR A 350 11.76 0.51 -13.22
CA TYR A 350 11.77 -0.01 -11.86
C TYR A 350 10.35 0.02 -11.24
N GLY A 351 9.61 1.11 -11.43
CA GLY A 351 8.21 1.20 -10.99
C GLY A 351 7.33 0.12 -11.64
N ILE A 352 7.48 -0.12 -12.93
CA ILE A 352 6.79 -1.18 -13.67
C ILE A 352 7.15 -2.57 -13.12
N ALA A 353 8.44 -2.82 -12.88
CA ALA A 353 8.91 -4.10 -12.35
C ALA A 353 8.36 -4.39 -10.94
N LEU A 354 8.28 -3.37 -10.06
CA LEU A 354 7.64 -3.51 -8.75
C LEU A 354 6.19 -3.99 -8.86
N ALA A 355 5.46 -3.53 -9.87
CA ALA A 355 4.08 -3.95 -10.11
C ALA A 355 3.97 -5.42 -10.53
N GLY A 356 5.03 -6.03 -11.04
CA GLY A 356 5.08 -7.47 -11.33
C GLY A 356 4.83 -8.38 -10.13
N TYR A 357 4.93 -7.85 -8.89
CA TYR A 357 4.61 -8.58 -7.68
C TYR A 357 3.11 -8.50 -7.26
N VAL A 358 2.27 -7.75 -7.98
CA VAL A 358 0.82 -7.61 -7.65
C VAL A 358 0.11 -8.94 -7.41
N PRO A 359 0.36 -10.02 -8.20
CA PRO A 359 -0.32 -11.29 -7.99
C PRO A 359 -0.07 -11.95 -6.62
N ILE A 360 0.90 -11.49 -5.83
CA ILE A 360 1.17 -12.01 -4.47
C ILE A 360 -0.07 -11.88 -3.57
N SER A 361 -0.88 -10.84 -3.77
CA SER A 361 -2.09 -10.60 -2.99
C SER A 361 -3.20 -11.62 -3.29
N ALA A 362 -3.20 -12.24 -4.47
CA ALA A 362 -4.08 -13.34 -4.82
C ALA A 362 -3.48 -14.70 -4.39
N LEU A 363 -2.17 -14.86 -4.54
CA LEU A 363 -1.48 -16.10 -4.25
C LEU A 363 -1.46 -16.43 -2.74
N ILE A 364 -1.20 -15.46 -1.86
CA ILE A 364 -1.07 -15.74 -0.41
C ILE A 364 -2.34 -16.33 0.20
N PRO A 365 -3.58 -15.83 -0.03
CA PRO A 365 -4.80 -16.49 0.44
C PRO A 365 -5.01 -17.89 -0.13
N ALA A 366 -4.51 -18.15 -1.35
CA ALA A 366 -4.59 -19.45 -1.99
C ALA A 366 -3.65 -20.51 -1.36
N LEU A 367 -2.61 -20.08 -0.63
CA LEU A 367 -1.74 -20.95 0.15
C LEU A 367 -2.38 -21.49 1.45
N ALA A 368 -3.46 -20.86 1.91
CA ALA A 368 -4.17 -21.25 3.13
C ALA A 368 -5.68 -20.96 3.00
N PRO A 369 -6.42 -21.74 2.15
CA PRO A 369 -7.82 -21.46 1.82
C PRO A 369 -8.76 -21.43 3.03
N ARG A 370 -8.48 -22.27 4.05
CA ARG A 370 -9.24 -22.33 5.31
C ARG A 370 -8.91 -21.17 6.26
N HIS A 371 -7.81 -20.44 6.06
CA HIS A 371 -7.31 -19.39 6.96
C HIS A 371 -6.93 -18.12 6.18
N LYS A 372 -7.71 -17.75 5.17
CA LYS A 372 -7.44 -16.62 4.26
C LYS A 372 -7.15 -15.31 4.99
N GLY A 373 -7.92 -15.00 6.04
CA GLY A 373 -7.73 -13.79 6.85
C GLY A 373 -6.36 -13.76 7.55
N GLN A 374 -5.93 -14.86 8.17
CA GLN A 374 -4.62 -14.94 8.81
C GLN A 374 -3.49 -14.86 7.79
N ALA A 375 -3.64 -15.47 6.61
CA ALA A 375 -2.67 -15.40 5.53
C ALA A 375 -2.53 -13.96 4.99
N MET A 376 -3.64 -13.24 4.81
CA MET A 376 -3.62 -11.83 4.43
C MET A 376 -3.00 -10.95 5.51
N SER A 377 -3.26 -11.21 6.79
CA SER A 377 -2.59 -10.50 7.89
C SER A 377 -1.08 -10.72 7.89
N ALA A 378 -0.60 -11.93 7.57
CA ALA A 378 0.83 -12.22 7.40
C ALA A 378 1.43 -11.45 6.21
N LEU A 379 0.71 -11.34 5.09
CA LEU A 379 1.12 -10.53 3.93
C LEU A 379 1.22 -9.04 4.30
N ASN A 380 0.25 -8.51 5.03
CA ASN A 380 0.22 -7.12 5.47
C ASN A 380 1.34 -6.83 6.48
N LEU A 381 1.63 -7.79 7.38
CA LEU A 381 2.80 -7.71 8.26
C LEU A 381 4.10 -7.63 7.46
N GLY A 382 4.24 -8.44 6.40
CA GLY A 382 5.36 -8.37 5.47
C GLY A 382 5.47 -7.00 4.77
N ALA A 383 4.33 -6.46 4.32
CA ALA A 383 4.29 -5.11 3.72
C ALA A 383 4.69 -4.01 4.72
N GLY A 384 4.23 -4.11 5.97
CA GLY A 384 4.66 -3.21 7.04
C GLY A 384 6.15 -3.36 7.36
N ALA A 385 6.63 -4.61 7.50
CA ALA A 385 8.04 -4.87 7.81
C ALA A 385 9.00 -4.34 6.72
N SER A 386 8.56 -4.22 5.47
CA SER A 386 9.36 -3.66 4.38
C SER A 386 9.73 -2.19 4.59
N THR A 387 8.88 -1.41 5.29
CA THR A 387 9.14 0.00 5.60
C THR A 387 10.31 0.19 6.57
N PHE A 388 10.59 -0.84 7.37
CA PHE A 388 11.76 -0.92 8.23
C PHE A 388 12.94 -1.60 7.53
N ALA A 389 12.72 -2.77 6.91
CA ALA A 389 13.79 -3.62 6.39
C ALA A 389 14.62 -2.93 5.30
N GLY A 390 13.97 -2.19 4.39
CA GLY A 390 14.67 -1.44 3.35
C GLY A 390 15.61 -0.37 3.92
N PRO A 391 15.13 0.59 4.71
CA PRO A 391 15.99 1.58 5.39
C PRO A 391 17.06 0.96 6.29
N ALA A 392 16.79 -0.16 6.97
CA ALA A 392 17.77 -0.85 7.80
C ALA A 392 18.95 -1.39 6.97
N VAL A 393 18.67 -1.97 5.79
CA VAL A 393 19.74 -2.37 4.84
C VAL A 393 20.59 -1.16 4.45
N VAL A 394 19.97 -0.03 4.16
CA VAL A 394 20.69 1.21 3.82
C VAL A 394 21.52 1.71 5.01
N ALA A 395 20.96 1.73 6.22
CA ALA A 395 21.67 2.17 7.42
C ALA A 395 22.98 1.41 7.66
N VAL A 396 22.96 0.11 7.40
CA VAL A 396 24.15 -0.77 7.61
C VAL A 396 25.10 -0.73 6.40
N ALA A 397 24.56 -0.72 5.19
CA ALA A 397 25.36 -0.95 3.98
C ALA A 397 25.85 0.34 3.28
N LEU A 398 25.22 1.50 3.54
CA LEU A 398 25.55 2.74 2.82
C LEU A 398 27.00 3.20 3.07
N GLY A 399 27.46 3.11 4.32
CA GLY A 399 28.83 3.49 4.69
C GLY A 399 29.90 2.65 3.97
N PRO A 400 29.91 1.32 4.16
CA PRO A 400 30.95 0.46 3.62
C PRO A 400 30.85 0.18 2.11
N LEU A 401 29.63 0.16 1.53
CA LEU A 401 29.41 -0.30 0.16
C LEU A 401 28.86 0.80 -0.78
N GLY A 402 28.49 1.94 -0.24
CA GLY A 402 27.88 3.03 -1.02
C GLY A 402 26.55 2.63 -1.67
N VAL A 403 26.03 3.52 -2.52
CA VAL A 403 24.77 3.29 -3.23
C VAL A 403 24.86 2.15 -4.25
N GLN A 404 26.05 1.95 -4.85
CA GLN A 404 26.30 0.82 -5.73
C GLN A 404 26.09 -0.52 -5.04
N GLY A 405 26.69 -0.69 -3.86
CA GLY A 405 26.53 -1.91 -3.08
C GLY A 405 25.07 -2.15 -2.65
N ILE A 406 24.34 -1.09 -2.29
CA ILE A 406 22.90 -1.18 -1.97
C ILE A 406 22.11 -1.65 -3.19
N ALA A 407 22.38 -1.13 -4.39
CA ALA A 407 21.73 -1.57 -5.63
C ALA A 407 21.98 -3.06 -5.90
N TRP A 408 23.21 -3.57 -5.67
CA TRP A 408 23.54 -4.98 -5.78
C TRP A 408 22.86 -5.83 -4.70
N ILE A 409 22.81 -5.38 -3.45
CA ILE A 409 22.11 -6.11 -2.37
C ILE A 409 20.64 -6.29 -2.75
N PHE A 410 19.94 -5.21 -3.16
CA PHE A 410 18.54 -5.33 -3.55
C PHE A 410 18.36 -6.19 -4.80
N ALA A 411 19.26 -6.10 -5.80
CA ALA A 411 19.21 -6.97 -6.97
C ALA A 411 19.33 -8.45 -6.59
N LEU A 412 20.29 -8.80 -5.73
CA LEU A 412 20.47 -10.18 -5.25
C LEU A 412 19.30 -10.66 -4.39
N LEU A 413 18.75 -9.81 -3.54
CA LEU A 413 17.53 -10.12 -2.78
C LEU A 413 16.34 -10.40 -3.70
N HIS A 414 16.17 -9.62 -4.77
CA HIS A 414 15.13 -9.88 -5.77
C HIS A 414 15.36 -11.21 -6.51
N LEU A 415 16.60 -11.56 -6.84
CA LEU A 415 16.90 -12.88 -7.42
C LEU A 415 16.62 -14.02 -6.42
N ALA A 416 16.89 -13.81 -5.14
CA ALA A 416 16.51 -14.76 -4.10
C ALA A 416 14.97 -14.94 -4.04
N THR A 417 14.19 -13.86 -4.24
CA THR A 417 12.72 -13.99 -4.33
C THR A 417 12.28 -14.78 -5.56
N ALA A 418 13.01 -14.69 -6.69
CA ALA A 418 12.70 -15.52 -7.88
C ALA A 418 12.79 -17.02 -7.57
N VAL A 419 13.77 -17.40 -6.74
CA VAL A 419 13.89 -18.78 -6.25
C VAL A 419 12.78 -19.10 -5.25
N ALA A 420 12.51 -18.20 -4.28
CA ALA A 420 11.52 -18.39 -3.23
C ALA A 420 10.09 -18.56 -3.79
N ILE A 421 9.74 -17.83 -4.87
CA ILE A 421 8.43 -17.90 -5.53
C ILE A 421 8.15 -19.32 -6.06
N ARG A 422 9.16 -20.10 -6.44
CA ARG A 422 8.95 -21.48 -6.92
C ARG A 422 8.33 -22.39 -5.85
N PHE A 423 8.49 -22.06 -4.57
CA PHE A 423 7.92 -22.82 -3.46
C PHE A 423 6.49 -22.37 -3.08
N LEU A 424 5.95 -21.32 -3.72
CA LEU A 424 4.63 -20.77 -3.43
C LEU A 424 3.53 -21.43 -4.29
N GLU A 425 3.41 -22.74 -4.23
CA GLU A 425 2.35 -23.46 -4.94
C GLU A 425 1.03 -23.34 -4.17
N PRO A 426 -0.10 -22.97 -4.83
CA PRO A 426 -1.42 -22.96 -4.23
C PRO A 426 -1.76 -24.29 -3.58
N ASP A 427 -2.53 -24.24 -2.47
CA ASP A 427 -3.01 -25.45 -1.81
C ASP A 427 -3.97 -26.19 -2.77
N PRO A 428 -3.88 -27.54 -2.93
CA PRO A 428 -4.79 -28.31 -3.77
C PRO A 428 -6.28 -28.07 -3.48
N GLU A 429 -6.65 -27.79 -2.24
CA GLU A 429 -8.03 -27.41 -1.86
C GLU A 429 -8.51 -26.11 -2.53
N PHE A 430 -7.61 -25.22 -2.94
CA PHE A 430 -7.98 -24.00 -3.65
C PHE A 430 -8.34 -24.28 -5.12
N ILE A 431 -7.75 -25.31 -5.69
CA ILE A 431 -7.92 -25.71 -7.10
C ILE A 431 -9.10 -26.65 -7.27
N ALA A 432 -9.47 -27.42 -6.23
CA ALA A 432 -10.61 -28.33 -6.27
C ALA A 432 -11.93 -27.53 -6.33
N PRO A 433 -12.87 -27.92 -7.24
CA PRO A 433 -14.20 -27.33 -7.22
C PRO A 433 -14.86 -27.59 -5.85
N PRO A 434 -15.71 -26.65 -5.35
CA PRO A 434 -16.42 -26.87 -4.10
C PRO A 434 -17.20 -28.20 -4.15
N PRO A 435 -17.28 -28.96 -3.05
CA PRO A 435 -17.86 -30.30 -3.00
C PRO A 435 -19.32 -30.38 -3.46
N ASP A 436 -20.04 -29.25 -3.51
CA ASP A 436 -21.42 -29.14 -3.97
C ASP A 436 -21.58 -28.53 -5.37
N SER A 437 -20.50 -28.40 -6.15
CA SER A 437 -20.63 -27.99 -7.53
C SER A 437 -21.26 -29.16 -8.33
N PRO A 438 -22.42 -28.97 -9.03
CA PRO A 438 -22.95 -30.01 -9.89
C PRO A 438 -21.87 -30.36 -10.91
N VAL A 439 -21.47 -31.65 -10.93
CA VAL A 439 -20.59 -32.19 -11.96
C VAL A 439 -21.24 -31.84 -13.30
N PRO A 440 -20.55 -31.14 -14.23
CA PRO A 440 -21.09 -30.99 -15.58
C PRO A 440 -21.43 -32.38 -16.08
N ALA A 441 -22.72 -32.61 -16.36
CA ALA A 441 -23.14 -33.86 -16.96
C ALA A 441 -22.24 -34.05 -18.19
N ALA A 442 -21.49 -35.15 -18.22
CA ALA A 442 -20.75 -35.52 -19.39
C ALA A 442 -21.80 -35.59 -20.52
N ASP A 443 -21.69 -34.69 -21.50
CA ASP A 443 -22.52 -34.72 -22.69
C ASP A 443 -22.47 -36.13 -23.22
N GLY A 444 -23.60 -36.82 -23.03
CA GLY A 444 -23.78 -38.16 -23.55
C GLY A 444 -23.63 -38.10 -25.04
N ALA A 445 -22.50 -38.59 -25.52
CA ALA A 445 -22.36 -38.98 -26.91
C ALA A 445 -23.38 -40.14 -27.17
N GLU A 446 -24.58 -39.78 -27.58
CA GLU A 446 -25.51 -40.71 -28.20
C GLU A 446 -24.84 -41.27 -29.45
N LEU A 447 -24.37 -42.49 -29.35
CA LEU A 447 -24.00 -43.29 -30.52
C LEU A 447 -25.26 -43.48 -31.38
N PRO A 448 -25.25 -43.18 -32.67
CA PRO A 448 -26.40 -43.40 -33.52
C PRO A 448 -26.67 -44.90 -33.62
N ALA A 449 -27.86 -45.32 -33.16
CA ALA A 449 -28.35 -46.68 -33.32
C ALA A 449 -28.41 -47.03 -34.84
N GLY A 450 -27.62 -48.02 -35.23
CA GLY A 450 -27.65 -48.56 -36.55
C GLY A 450 -29.02 -49.18 -36.87
N ARG A 451 -29.56 -48.77 -38.01
CA ARG A 451 -30.70 -49.49 -38.66
C ARG A 451 -30.23 -50.78 -39.24
N HIS A 452 -30.93 -51.83 -38.89
CA HIS A 452 -31.24 -52.95 -39.75
C HIS A 452 -32.73 -53.05 -39.95
#